data_85b1e5b2340bab7347ecc10f13e48111
#
_entry.id   85b1e5b2340bab7347ecc10f13e48111
#
_cell.length_a   1.000
_cell.length_b   1.000
_cell.length_c   1.000
_cell.angle_alpha   90.00
_cell.angle_beta   90.00
_cell.angle_gamma   90.00
#
_symmetry.space_group_name_H-M   'P 1'
#
loop_
_entity.id
_entity.type
_entity.pdbx_description
1 polymer ?
#
loop_
_entity_poly.entity_id
_entity_poly.type
_entity_poly.pdbx_seq_one_letter_code
_entity_poly.pdbx_strand_id
1 'polypeptide(L)'
;ISQQTIDFHYGKHLLNYVNTLNKLIEGTKFENAPLEQIVRESDGAIFNNAGQVLNHNLYFTQFSPNGGGEPTGKLAEAIKSTWGSFENFQKEFVAAGTGLFGSGWVWLAKDKDGKLSITKEPNGSNPVVKGLTPIMGFDVWEHSYYLDYQNRRADHLNALWGIIDWETVGKRY
;
A
#
# COMPACT_ATOMS: atom_id res chain seq x y z
N ILE A 1 -8.13 -7.75 10.85
CA ILE A 1 -6.81 -8.42 10.80
C ILE A 1 -6.53 -8.98 12.20
N SER A 2 -6.25 -10.28 12.29
CA SER A 2 -5.92 -10.92 13.57
C SER A 2 -4.54 -10.50 14.09
N GLN A 3 -4.35 -10.65 15.41
CA GLN A 3 -3.03 -10.44 16.04
C GLN A 3 -1.98 -11.39 15.42
N GLN A 4 -2.34 -12.64 15.19
CA GLN A 4 -1.44 -13.62 14.56
C GLN A 4 -0.95 -13.15 13.19
N THR A 5 -1.83 -12.63 12.35
CA THR A 5 -1.45 -12.06 11.05
C THR A 5 -0.47 -10.89 11.23
N ILE A 6 -0.71 -9.98 12.17
CA ILE A 6 0.20 -8.85 12.44
C ILE A 6 1.55 -9.32 12.97
N ASP A 7 1.58 -10.32 13.84
CA ASP A 7 2.84 -10.86 14.39
C ASP A 7 3.75 -11.37 13.26
N PHE A 8 3.20 -12.00 12.23
CA PHE A 8 3.96 -12.41 11.05
C PHE A 8 4.20 -11.26 10.08
N HIS A 9 3.17 -10.50 9.76
CA HIS A 9 3.24 -9.48 8.71
C HIS A 9 4.20 -8.35 9.08
N TYR A 10 4.02 -7.77 10.26
CA TYR A 10 4.88 -6.71 10.79
C TYR A 10 6.18 -7.27 11.39
N GLY A 11 6.05 -8.26 12.27
CA GLY A 11 7.16 -8.77 13.08
C GLY A 11 8.12 -9.68 12.34
N LYS A 12 7.75 -10.25 11.20
CA LYS A 12 8.59 -11.15 10.40
C LYS A 12 8.79 -10.64 8.97
N HIS A 13 7.74 -10.48 8.18
CA HIS A 13 7.89 -10.07 6.78
C HIS A 13 8.52 -8.68 6.65
N LEU A 14 7.94 -7.66 7.26
CA LEU A 14 8.50 -6.31 7.20
C LEU A 14 9.91 -6.25 7.78
N LEU A 15 10.13 -6.85 8.94
CA LEU A 15 11.45 -6.87 9.58
C LEU A 15 12.50 -7.51 8.66
N ASN A 16 12.16 -8.60 7.99
CA ASN A 16 13.06 -9.25 7.03
C ASN A 16 13.39 -8.35 5.85
N TYR A 17 12.42 -7.63 5.28
CA TYR A 17 12.68 -6.68 4.21
C TYR A 17 13.61 -5.56 4.65
N VAL A 18 13.42 -5.02 5.84
CA VAL A 18 14.28 -3.96 6.42
C VAL A 18 15.70 -4.47 6.60
N ASN A 19 15.87 -5.62 7.25
CA ASN A 19 17.19 -6.19 7.52
C ASN A 19 17.92 -6.56 6.23
N THR A 20 17.21 -7.12 5.26
CA THR A 20 17.78 -7.47 3.96
C THR A 20 18.18 -6.22 3.17
N LEU A 21 17.33 -5.20 3.14
CA LEU A 21 17.66 -3.94 2.48
C LEU A 21 18.90 -3.31 3.08
N ASN A 22 18.97 -3.22 4.40
CA ASN A 22 20.13 -2.62 5.10
C ASN A 22 21.44 -3.31 4.72
N LYS A 23 21.44 -4.63 4.57
CA LYS A 23 22.64 -5.37 4.13
C LYS A 23 22.96 -5.12 2.65
N LEU A 24 21.95 -5.11 1.80
CA LEU A 24 22.15 -4.97 0.35
C LEU A 24 22.69 -3.60 -0.06
N ILE A 25 22.34 -2.54 0.67
CA ILE A 25 22.78 -1.17 0.35
C ILE A 25 24.16 -0.79 0.91
N GLU A 26 24.71 -1.60 1.82
CA GLU A 26 26.06 -1.35 2.37
C GLU A 26 27.09 -1.23 1.25
N GLY A 27 27.89 -0.16 1.28
CA GLY A 27 28.94 0.11 0.29
C GLY A 27 28.43 0.48 -1.10
N THR A 28 27.13 0.67 -1.29
CA THR A 28 26.53 1.13 -2.54
C THR A 28 26.22 2.63 -2.48
N LYS A 29 25.87 3.22 -3.64
CA LYS A 29 25.36 4.61 -3.69
C LYS A 29 24.10 4.86 -2.88
N PHE A 30 23.41 3.79 -2.46
CA PHE A 30 22.16 3.86 -1.72
C PHE A 30 22.32 3.81 -0.19
N GLU A 31 23.53 3.58 0.33
CA GLU A 31 23.77 3.36 1.77
C GLU A 31 23.16 4.44 2.67
N ASN A 32 23.23 5.71 2.23
CA ASN A 32 22.66 6.85 2.97
C ASN A 32 21.53 7.55 2.21
N ALA A 33 20.96 6.91 1.20
CA ALA A 33 19.91 7.51 0.39
C ALA A 33 18.53 7.40 1.09
N PRO A 34 17.64 8.38 0.90
CA PRO A 34 16.25 8.26 1.34
C PRO A 34 15.56 7.06 0.68
N LEU A 35 14.66 6.40 1.41
CA LEU A 35 13.97 5.19 0.93
C LEU A 35 13.27 5.38 -0.42
N GLU A 36 12.57 6.49 -0.63
CA GLU A 36 11.90 6.77 -1.92
C GLU A 36 12.88 6.93 -3.08
N GLN A 37 14.06 7.49 -2.83
CA GLN A 37 15.11 7.55 -3.85
C GLN A 37 15.60 6.16 -4.21
N ILE A 38 15.81 5.29 -3.22
CA ILE A 38 16.20 3.90 -3.47
C ILE A 38 15.15 3.21 -4.35
N VAL A 39 13.86 3.37 -4.02
CA VAL A 39 12.76 2.80 -4.82
C VAL A 39 12.78 3.31 -6.27
N ARG A 40 13.03 4.60 -6.49
CA ARG A 40 13.05 5.19 -7.84
C ARG A 40 14.24 4.77 -8.69
N GLU A 41 15.40 4.58 -8.08
CA GLU A 41 16.68 4.48 -8.79
C GLU A 41 17.29 3.08 -8.79
N SER A 42 16.79 2.17 -7.95
CA SER A 42 17.31 0.81 -7.84
C SER A 42 16.56 -0.19 -8.70
N ASP A 43 17.15 -1.35 -8.85
CA ASP A 43 16.57 -2.52 -9.50
C ASP A 43 16.87 -3.80 -8.72
N GLY A 44 16.37 -4.93 -9.20
CA GLY A 44 16.65 -6.24 -8.65
C GLY A 44 16.32 -6.36 -7.16
N ALA A 45 17.21 -6.99 -6.39
CA ALA A 45 16.98 -7.28 -4.98
C ALA A 45 16.87 -6.01 -4.12
N ILE A 46 17.64 -4.97 -4.41
CA ILE A 46 17.55 -3.69 -3.68
C ILE A 46 16.16 -3.09 -3.88
N PHE A 47 15.69 -3.00 -5.12
CA PHE A 47 14.36 -2.50 -5.43
C PHE A 47 13.26 -3.32 -4.77
N ASN A 48 13.32 -4.65 -4.84
CA ASN A 48 12.30 -5.51 -4.27
C ASN A 48 12.16 -5.29 -2.75
N ASN A 49 13.27 -5.20 -2.04
CA ASN A 49 13.25 -4.98 -0.59
C ASN A 49 12.90 -3.53 -0.23
N ALA A 50 13.46 -2.54 -0.93
CA ALA A 50 13.12 -1.13 -0.71
C ALA A 50 11.64 -0.84 -0.99
N GLY A 51 11.12 -1.36 -2.09
CA GLY A 51 9.70 -1.25 -2.42
C GLY A 51 8.81 -1.84 -1.34
N GLN A 52 9.14 -3.04 -0.86
CA GLN A 52 8.38 -3.68 0.21
C GLN A 52 8.48 -2.94 1.54
N VAL A 53 9.63 -2.37 1.89
CA VAL A 53 9.74 -1.53 3.10
C VAL A 53 8.83 -0.31 2.98
N LEU A 54 8.87 0.41 1.87
CA LEU A 54 8.01 1.57 1.65
C LEU A 54 6.52 1.19 1.67
N ASN A 55 6.15 0.12 0.98
CA ASN A 55 4.77 -0.36 0.92
C ASN A 55 4.22 -0.68 2.31
N HIS A 56 4.97 -1.41 3.12
CA HIS A 56 4.55 -1.80 4.46
C HIS A 56 4.52 -0.62 5.44
N ASN A 57 5.46 0.34 5.32
CA ASN A 57 5.43 1.56 6.12
C ASN A 57 4.15 2.37 5.85
N LEU A 58 3.76 2.51 4.60
CA LEU A 58 2.51 3.18 4.23
C LEU A 58 1.28 2.39 4.66
N TYR A 59 1.33 1.07 4.53
CA TYR A 59 0.24 0.16 4.87
C TYR A 59 -0.09 0.19 6.36
N PHE A 60 0.88 -0.09 7.22
CA PHE A 60 0.62 -0.17 8.66
C PHE A 60 0.28 1.18 9.30
N THR A 61 0.75 2.29 8.76
CA THR A 61 0.46 3.62 9.31
C THR A 61 -0.89 4.18 8.87
N GLN A 62 -1.59 3.53 7.92
CA GLN A 62 -2.91 3.98 7.46
C GLN A 62 -4.08 3.38 8.24
N PHE A 63 -3.83 2.47 9.18
CA PHE A 63 -4.87 1.79 9.95
C PHE A 63 -4.94 2.34 11.38
N SER A 64 -6.16 2.30 11.94
CA SER A 64 -6.42 2.66 13.32
C SER A 64 -7.54 1.77 13.87
N PRO A 65 -7.48 1.36 15.16
CA PRO A 65 -8.59 0.66 15.80
C PRO A 65 -9.88 1.48 15.84
N ASN A 66 -9.76 2.81 15.74
CA ASN A 66 -10.89 3.75 15.66
C ASN A 66 -11.16 4.24 14.23
N GLY A 67 -10.57 3.58 13.23
CA GLY A 67 -10.74 3.91 11.82
C GLY A 67 -12.11 3.55 11.27
N GLY A 68 -12.24 3.69 9.97
CA GLY A 68 -13.47 3.43 9.23
C GLY A 68 -14.18 4.70 8.80
N GLY A 69 -15.41 4.55 8.33
CA GLY A 69 -16.17 5.66 7.79
C GLY A 69 -15.72 6.06 6.38
N GLU A 70 -15.77 7.35 6.10
CA GLU A 70 -15.48 7.93 4.78
C GLU A 70 -14.40 9.01 4.88
N PRO A 71 -13.66 9.25 3.78
CA PRO A 71 -12.75 10.39 3.72
C PRO A 71 -13.51 11.71 3.83
N THR A 72 -12.82 12.76 4.24
CA THR A 72 -13.35 14.14 4.33
C THR A 72 -12.44 15.11 3.56
N GLY A 73 -12.89 16.36 3.42
CA GLY A 73 -12.09 17.43 2.84
C GLY A 73 -11.70 17.21 1.38
N LYS A 74 -10.50 17.63 1.04
CA LYS A 74 -10.02 17.63 -0.35
C LYS A 74 -9.95 16.22 -0.97
N LEU A 75 -9.57 15.22 -0.18
CA LEU A 75 -9.52 13.84 -0.67
C LEU A 75 -10.93 13.34 -1.02
N ALA A 76 -11.92 13.60 -0.17
CA ALA A 76 -13.31 13.22 -0.44
C ALA A 76 -13.84 13.89 -1.72
N GLU A 77 -13.54 15.16 -1.92
CA GLU A 77 -13.92 15.91 -3.14
C GLU A 77 -13.26 15.32 -4.39
N ALA A 78 -11.97 14.99 -4.31
CA ALA A 78 -11.22 14.40 -5.42
C ALA A 78 -11.74 13.00 -5.78
N ILE A 79 -12.08 12.17 -4.79
CA ILE A 79 -12.67 10.86 -5.00
C ILE A 79 -14.04 11.00 -5.68
N LYS A 80 -14.89 11.88 -5.18
CA LYS A 80 -16.21 12.13 -5.78
C LYS A 80 -16.09 12.65 -7.20
N SER A 81 -15.15 13.56 -7.46
CA SER A 81 -14.92 14.10 -8.80
C SER A 81 -14.44 13.02 -9.79
N THR A 82 -13.63 12.07 -9.33
CA THR A 82 -13.05 11.03 -10.19
C THR A 82 -14.02 9.87 -10.44
N TRP A 83 -14.71 9.39 -9.40
CA TRP A 83 -15.55 8.18 -9.46
C TRP A 83 -17.05 8.44 -9.27
N GLY A 84 -17.47 9.67 -9.01
CA GLY A 84 -18.86 10.03 -8.79
C GLY A 84 -19.33 9.83 -7.35
N SER A 85 -18.81 8.83 -6.64
CA SER A 85 -19.10 8.56 -5.22
C SER A 85 -17.96 7.78 -4.56
N PHE A 86 -17.93 7.82 -3.23
CA PHE A 86 -17.01 6.99 -2.46
C PHE A 86 -17.29 5.49 -2.66
N GLU A 87 -18.56 5.10 -2.75
CA GLU A 87 -18.93 3.70 -2.99
C GLU A 87 -18.43 3.18 -4.34
N ASN A 88 -18.52 3.98 -5.40
CA ASN A 88 -17.97 3.61 -6.70
C ASN A 88 -16.47 3.42 -6.65
N PHE A 89 -15.77 4.33 -5.96
CA PHE A 89 -14.33 4.21 -5.72
C PHE A 89 -14.00 2.90 -5.00
N GLN A 90 -14.71 2.59 -3.90
CA GLN A 90 -14.50 1.34 -3.15
C GLN A 90 -14.67 0.11 -4.03
N LYS A 91 -15.73 0.07 -4.85
CA LYS A 91 -15.98 -1.05 -5.77
C LYS A 91 -14.85 -1.24 -6.77
N GLU A 92 -14.39 -0.17 -7.40
CA GLU A 92 -13.29 -0.24 -8.36
C GLU A 92 -11.96 -0.62 -7.68
N PHE A 93 -11.70 -0.09 -6.50
CA PHE A 93 -10.50 -0.40 -5.73
C PHE A 93 -10.42 -1.87 -5.33
N VAL A 94 -11.50 -2.42 -4.79
CA VAL A 94 -11.60 -3.83 -4.42
C VAL A 94 -11.52 -4.72 -5.66
N ALA A 95 -12.20 -4.35 -6.75
CA ALA A 95 -12.10 -5.09 -8.01
C ALA A 95 -10.68 -5.13 -8.56
N ALA A 96 -9.95 -4.02 -8.49
CA ALA A 96 -8.56 -3.95 -8.91
C ALA A 96 -7.65 -4.85 -8.05
N GLY A 97 -7.82 -4.84 -6.73
CA GLY A 97 -7.05 -5.70 -5.82
C GLY A 97 -7.36 -7.18 -5.99
N THR A 98 -8.63 -7.51 -6.15
CA THR A 98 -9.09 -8.90 -6.38
C THR A 98 -8.60 -9.42 -7.73
N GLY A 99 -8.62 -8.58 -8.75
CA GLY A 99 -8.22 -8.94 -10.11
C GLY A 99 -6.71 -8.90 -10.39
N LEU A 100 -5.89 -8.48 -9.44
CA LEU A 100 -4.44 -8.55 -9.59
C LEU A 100 -3.99 -10.01 -9.50
N PHE A 101 -3.38 -10.50 -10.59
CA PHE A 101 -2.90 -11.88 -10.64
C PHE A 101 -1.62 -12.04 -9.80
N GLY A 102 -1.67 -12.97 -8.85
CA GLY A 102 -0.53 -13.27 -7.97
C GLY A 102 -0.37 -12.29 -6.81
N SER A 103 0.87 -12.09 -6.40
CA SER A 103 1.25 -11.21 -5.29
C SER A 103 1.45 -9.78 -5.76
N GLY A 104 1.02 -8.83 -4.96
CA GLY A 104 1.19 -7.42 -5.27
C GLY A 104 0.39 -6.51 -4.37
N TRP A 105 0.12 -5.31 -4.87
CA TRP A 105 -0.51 -4.22 -4.15
C TRP A 105 -1.48 -3.47 -5.04
N VAL A 106 -2.60 -3.03 -4.47
CA VAL A 106 -3.51 -2.07 -5.11
C VAL A 106 -3.36 -0.72 -4.41
N TRP A 107 -3.25 0.35 -5.18
CA TRP A 107 -2.98 1.69 -4.67
C TRP A 107 -3.98 2.71 -5.17
N LEU A 108 -4.36 3.62 -4.27
CA LEU A 108 -4.86 4.95 -4.61
C LEU A 108 -3.64 5.87 -4.70
N ALA A 109 -3.44 6.51 -5.84
CA ALA A 109 -2.31 7.37 -6.08
C ALA A 109 -2.74 8.68 -6.74
N LYS A 110 -1.92 9.73 -6.60
CA LYS A 110 -2.14 11.00 -7.31
C LYS A 110 -0.95 11.36 -8.19
N ASP A 111 -1.22 12.08 -9.26
CA ASP A 111 -0.19 12.71 -10.06
C ASP A 111 0.20 14.09 -9.49
N LYS A 112 1.11 14.79 -10.19
CA LYS A 112 1.58 16.12 -9.81
C LYS A 112 0.48 17.20 -9.79
N ASP A 113 -0.61 16.98 -10.51
CA ASP A 113 -1.75 17.90 -10.60
C ASP A 113 -2.87 17.53 -9.61
N GLY A 114 -2.65 16.50 -8.77
CA GLY A 114 -3.61 16.03 -7.79
C GLY A 114 -4.67 15.09 -8.35
N LYS A 115 -4.56 14.67 -9.61
CA LYS A 115 -5.48 13.72 -10.23
C LYS A 115 -5.28 12.32 -9.64
N LEU A 116 -6.36 11.74 -9.15
CA LEU A 116 -6.36 10.41 -8.56
C LEU A 116 -6.48 9.30 -9.60
N SER A 117 -5.82 8.18 -9.31
CA SER A 117 -5.94 6.94 -10.07
C SER A 117 -5.79 5.72 -9.15
N ILE A 118 -6.34 4.59 -9.59
CA ILE A 118 -6.11 3.29 -8.97
C ILE A 118 -5.05 2.57 -9.79
N THR A 119 -3.98 2.10 -9.12
CA THR A 119 -2.92 1.33 -9.77
C THR A 119 -2.80 -0.06 -9.19
N LYS A 120 -2.44 -1.03 -10.02
CA LYS A 120 -2.14 -2.41 -9.64
C LYS A 120 -0.65 -2.64 -9.85
N GLU A 121 0.04 -3.00 -8.79
CA GLU A 121 1.49 -3.13 -8.81
C GLU A 121 1.90 -4.55 -8.42
N PRO A 122 2.61 -5.28 -9.28
CA PRO A 122 3.04 -6.64 -8.94
C PRO A 122 4.18 -6.63 -7.92
N ASN A 123 4.26 -7.70 -7.13
CA ASN A 123 5.35 -7.95 -6.19
C ASN A 123 5.57 -6.79 -5.20
N GLY A 124 6.74 -6.19 -5.19
CA GLY A 124 7.11 -5.07 -4.31
C GLY A 124 7.00 -3.69 -4.96
N SER A 125 6.50 -3.60 -6.20
CA SER A 125 6.34 -2.32 -6.89
C SER A 125 5.27 -1.43 -6.26
N ASN A 126 5.33 -0.14 -6.55
CA ASN A 126 4.41 0.88 -6.05
C ASN A 126 4.34 2.09 -6.99
N PRO A 127 3.41 3.04 -6.77
CA PRO A 127 3.22 4.20 -7.65
C PRO A 127 4.44 5.12 -7.82
N VAL A 128 5.38 5.11 -6.87
CA VAL A 128 6.58 5.97 -6.92
C VAL A 128 7.40 5.71 -8.19
N VAL A 129 7.44 4.46 -8.67
CA VAL A 129 8.17 4.12 -9.91
C VAL A 129 7.54 4.73 -11.16
N LYS A 130 6.29 5.15 -11.08
CA LYS A 130 5.53 5.80 -12.17
C LYS A 130 5.49 7.32 -12.01
N GLY A 131 6.21 7.87 -11.04
CA GLY A 131 6.18 9.31 -10.74
C GLY A 131 4.91 9.75 -10.02
N LEU A 132 4.15 8.81 -9.45
CA LEU A 132 2.92 9.10 -8.71
C LEU A 132 3.17 9.07 -7.20
N THR A 133 2.34 9.78 -6.46
CA THR A 133 2.38 9.78 -4.99
C THR A 133 1.38 8.76 -4.45
N PRO A 134 1.80 7.75 -3.70
CA PRO A 134 0.89 6.80 -3.07
C PRO A 134 0.10 7.48 -1.94
N ILE A 135 -1.22 7.31 -1.93
CA ILE A 135 -2.13 7.86 -0.93
C ILE A 135 -2.59 6.77 0.04
N MET A 136 -3.02 5.63 -0.49
CA MET A 136 -3.48 4.49 0.28
C MET A 136 -3.18 3.21 -0.50
N GLY A 137 -2.76 2.16 0.18
CA GLY A 137 -2.48 0.87 -0.47
C GLY A 137 -3.01 -0.30 0.32
N PHE A 138 -3.50 -1.33 -0.38
CA PHE A 138 -3.87 -2.61 0.21
C PHE A 138 -2.94 -3.70 -0.32
N ASP A 139 -2.37 -4.44 0.63
CA ASP A 139 -1.53 -5.60 0.35
C ASP A 139 -2.40 -6.78 -0.09
N VAL A 140 -2.12 -7.33 -1.27
CA VAL A 140 -2.79 -8.52 -1.79
C VAL A 140 -1.86 -9.73 -1.90
N TRP A 141 -0.69 -9.67 -1.28
CA TRP A 141 0.09 -10.87 -1.01
C TRP A 141 -0.71 -11.78 -0.07
N GLU A 142 -0.67 -13.08 -0.30
CA GLU A 142 -1.43 -14.04 0.52
C GLU A 142 -1.05 -13.98 2.01
N HIS A 143 0.20 -13.66 2.34
CA HIS A 143 0.62 -13.52 3.73
C HIS A 143 -0.15 -12.43 4.50
N SER A 144 -0.72 -11.46 3.81
CA SER A 144 -1.49 -10.38 4.46
C SER A 144 -2.88 -10.81 4.92
N TYR A 145 -3.43 -11.90 4.37
CA TYR A 145 -4.81 -12.29 4.63
C TYR A 145 -5.06 -13.80 4.80
N TYR A 146 -4.12 -14.67 4.45
CA TYR A 146 -4.39 -16.10 4.35
C TYR A 146 -4.80 -16.75 5.68
N LEU A 147 -4.19 -16.33 6.80
CA LEU A 147 -4.53 -16.87 8.12
C LEU A 147 -5.96 -16.54 8.54
N ASP A 148 -6.46 -15.37 8.14
CA ASP A 148 -7.79 -14.89 8.53
C ASP A 148 -8.87 -15.24 7.50
N TYR A 149 -8.53 -15.24 6.21
CA TYR A 149 -9.49 -15.35 5.10
C TYR A 149 -9.18 -16.48 4.13
N GLN A 150 -8.06 -17.18 4.26
CA GLN A 150 -7.57 -18.18 3.31
C GLN A 150 -7.54 -17.57 1.88
N ASN A 151 -8.17 -18.20 0.90
CA ASN A 151 -8.19 -17.69 -0.47
C ASN A 151 -9.19 -16.55 -0.73
N ARG A 152 -9.92 -16.10 0.29
CA ARG A 152 -11.00 -15.11 0.15
C ARG A 152 -10.45 -13.69 0.14
N ARG A 153 -9.66 -13.34 -0.88
CA ARG A 153 -9.02 -12.01 -1.02
C ARG A 153 -10.04 -10.89 -1.00
N ALA A 154 -11.16 -11.03 -1.72
CA ALA A 154 -12.20 -10.00 -1.77
C ALA A 154 -12.79 -9.69 -0.40
N ASP A 155 -13.05 -10.71 0.43
CA ASP A 155 -13.59 -10.53 1.78
C ASP A 155 -12.60 -9.76 2.66
N HIS A 156 -11.31 -10.09 2.56
CA HIS A 156 -10.25 -9.35 3.25
C HIS A 156 -10.22 -7.87 2.85
N LEU A 157 -10.21 -7.60 1.55
CA LEU A 157 -10.17 -6.22 1.04
C LEU A 157 -11.39 -5.41 1.48
N ASN A 158 -12.57 -6.02 1.45
CA ASN A 158 -13.80 -5.36 1.93
C ASN A 158 -13.78 -5.08 3.43
N ALA A 159 -13.14 -5.94 4.21
CA ALA A 159 -13.03 -5.73 5.67
C ALA A 159 -12.07 -4.57 6.04
N LEU A 160 -11.07 -4.29 5.22
CA LEU A 160 -10.06 -3.26 5.53
C LEU A 160 -10.63 -1.84 5.60
N TRP A 161 -11.74 -1.55 4.91
CA TRP A 161 -12.36 -0.23 4.99
C TRP A 161 -12.76 0.17 6.40
N GLY A 162 -13.09 -0.80 7.25
CA GLY A 162 -13.49 -0.57 8.64
C GLY A 162 -12.38 -0.10 9.57
N ILE A 163 -11.13 -0.12 9.14
CA ILE A 163 -9.97 0.27 9.95
C ILE A 163 -9.10 1.35 9.33
N ILE A 164 -9.50 1.93 8.20
CA ILE A 164 -8.75 3.03 7.57
C ILE A 164 -8.82 4.29 8.42
N ASP A 165 -7.66 4.84 8.73
CA ASP A 165 -7.52 6.17 9.32
C ASP A 165 -7.52 7.23 8.21
N TRP A 166 -8.71 7.74 7.89
CA TRP A 166 -8.88 8.71 6.81
C TRP A 166 -8.20 10.06 7.08
N GLU A 167 -7.93 10.41 8.34
CA GLU A 167 -7.12 11.59 8.65
C GLU A 167 -5.68 11.41 8.16
N THR A 168 -5.08 10.27 8.50
CA THR A 168 -3.73 9.94 8.02
C THR A 168 -3.66 9.83 6.50
N VAL A 169 -4.60 9.13 5.88
CA VAL A 169 -4.66 9.00 4.41
C VAL A 169 -4.88 10.36 3.75
N GLY A 170 -5.78 11.18 4.28
CA GLY A 170 -6.06 12.52 3.77
C GLY A 170 -4.85 13.46 3.78
N LYS A 171 -3.95 13.32 4.76
CA LYS A 171 -2.71 14.11 4.82
C LYS A 171 -1.71 13.78 3.69
N ARG A 172 -1.85 12.62 3.06
CA ARG A 172 -1.00 12.22 1.93
C ARG A 172 -1.49 12.79 0.60
N TYR A 173 -2.75 13.26 0.56
CA TYR A 173 -3.32 13.94 -0.60
C TYR A 173 -3.02 15.43 -0.58
#